data_bf1ddf5eff8033321d1ef016a59efac2
#
_entry.id   bf1ddf5eff8033321d1ef016a59efac2
#
_cell.length_a   1.000
_cell.length_b   1.000
_cell.length_c   1.000
_cell.angle_alpha   90.00
_cell.angle_beta   90.00
_cell.angle_gamma   90.00
#
_symmetry.space_group_name_H-M   'P 1'
#
loop_
_entity.id
_entity.type
_entity.pdbx_description
1 polymer ?
#
loop_
_entity_poly.entity_id
_entity_poly.type
_entity_poly.pdbx_seq_one_letter_code
_entity_poly.pdbx_strand_id
1 'polypeptide(L)'
;MATAVAELVRLSLITFLLTSHTLCLTANPATTSTVTKPKRFVTKLIHHDSALSPYYNPNASIRDIVSRSMKSSAARFTYLKAKSTNAFVMDDTRAGVVPEKSATEFMANFSFGEPPVPQLLTMDTGSELLWVQCLPCTKCFKQSNPIFDPSKSSTYKTLPCASPDCILSSPADKCDFSNNCKFLQKYLDGTAAAGLIATEKLTFETSDEGLSPVSDAVFGCAHDNVAAYDGQISGVLGLGPSKISLTTKLGSKFSYCIGSIRDPNYPHNQLIFGEGTKIEGATTPLQLYNELYYLTLEGISLGQSRLQIDPKVFTRSPSGTGGTVIDTGTTLSFVVKSAYDVLSAEVQKLANGILERVQDPDTPTALCYKGTIDRDLVGFPGATFHLAGGVDLFLDKTSLFEVTGENEFCLAVQMPEGEGEDLNVIGILAQQNYNVAYDLAAKKVYFQYIDCELLEN
;
A
#
# COMPACT_ATOMS: atom_id res chain seq x y z
N MET A 1 87.83 -8.86 -16.80
CA MET A 1 86.57 -9.27 -16.16
C MET A 1 85.46 -8.20 -16.19
N ALA A 2 85.79 -6.94 -16.45
CA ALA A 2 84.75 -5.86 -16.49
C ALA A 2 84.02 -5.74 -17.84
N THR A 3 84.54 -6.23 -18.92
CA THR A 3 83.96 -6.16 -20.29
C THR A 3 82.94 -7.24 -20.54
N ALA A 4 83.07 -8.40 -19.90
CA ALA A 4 82.12 -9.51 -20.10
C ALA A 4 80.76 -9.30 -19.37
N VAL A 5 80.71 -8.55 -18.28
CA VAL A 5 79.51 -8.24 -17.51
C VAL A 5 78.62 -7.19 -18.19
N ALA A 6 79.24 -6.26 -18.93
CA ALA A 6 78.55 -5.19 -19.62
C ALA A 6 77.76 -5.72 -20.86
N GLU A 7 78.25 -6.77 -21.55
CA GLU A 7 77.55 -7.37 -22.67
C GLU A 7 76.40 -8.27 -22.23
N LEU A 8 76.50 -8.98 -21.10
CA LEU A 8 75.40 -9.78 -20.54
C LEU A 8 74.22 -8.93 -20.08
N VAL A 9 74.50 -7.74 -19.50
CA VAL A 9 73.44 -6.80 -19.10
C VAL A 9 72.75 -6.17 -20.32
N ARG A 10 73.48 -5.92 -21.43
CA ARG A 10 72.86 -5.41 -22.67
C ARG A 10 72.01 -6.44 -23.38
N LEU A 11 72.41 -7.71 -23.41
CA LEU A 11 71.57 -8.79 -24.00
C LEU A 11 70.32 -9.03 -23.15
N SER A 12 70.38 -8.99 -21.82
CA SER A 12 69.20 -9.14 -20.95
C SER A 12 68.18 -8.00 -21.12
N LEU A 13 68.66 -6.77 -21.29
CA LEU A 13 67.77 -5.62 -21.55
C LEU A 13 67.08 -5.66 -22.92
N ILE A 14 67.76 -6.15 -23.96
CA ILE A 14 67.22 -6.27 -25.32
C ILE A 14 66.16 -7.41 -25.38
N THR A 15 66.39 -8.51 -24.67
CA THR A 15 65.40 -9.60 -24.59
C THR A 15 64.18 -9.20 -23.78
N PHE A 16 64.32 -8.38 -22.73
CA PHE A 16 63.18 -7.90 -21.94
C PHE A 16 62.32 -6.87 -22.71
N LEU A 17 62.92 -6.07 -23.59
CA LEU A 17 62.24 -5.12 -24.47
C LEU A 17 61.53 -5.78 -25.65
N LEU A 18 61.99 -6.93 -26.13
CA LEU A 18 61.37 -7.66 -27.23
C LEU A 18 60.21 -8.59 -26.76
N THR A 19 60.20 -9.00 -25.46
CA THR A 19 59.09 -9.78 -24.91
C THR A 19 57.95 -8.90 -24.40
N SER A 20 58.19 -7.60 -24.17
CA SER A 20 57.10 -6.68 -23.74
C SER A 20 56.24 -6.15 -24.91
N HIS A 21 56.65 -6.35 -26.16
CA HIS A 21 55.92 -5.89 -27.33
C HIS A 21 54.99 -6.94 -27.98
N THR A 22 55.03 -8.21 -27.53
CA THR A 22 54.16 -9.26 -28.06
C THR A 22 52.99 -9.63 -27.15
N LEU A 23 52.83 -8.98 -25.98
CA LEU A 23 51.75 -9.21 -25.05
C LEU A 23 50.63 -8.14 -25.06
N CYS A 24 50.59 -7.29 -26.10
CA CYS A 24 49.65 -6.16 -26.14
C CYS A 24 48.68 -6.24 -27.36
N LEU A 25 48.34 -7.43 -27.86
CA LEU A 25 47.43 -7.58 -29.00
C LEU A 25 46.39 -8.71 -28.86
N THR A 26 45.92 -8.97 -27.64
CA THR A 26 44.61 -9.61 -27.45
C THR A 26 43.86 -8.88 -26.32
N ALA A 27 43.58 -7.59 -26.55
CA ALA A 27 42.49 -6.96 -25.89
C ALA A 27 41.22 -7.59 -26.47
N ASN A 28 40.63 -8.54 -25.76
CA ASN A 28 39.24 -8.88 -25.98
C ASN A 28 38.44 -7.56 -25.93
N PRO A 29 37.54 -7.32 -26.91
CA PRO A 29 36.67 -6.18 -26.80
C PRO A 29 35.97 -6.30 -25.45
N ALA A 30 36.21 -5.29 -24.60
CA ALA A 30 35.45 -5.15 -23.36
C ALA A 30 33.98 -5.18 -23.79
N THR A 31 33.30 -6.28 -23.50
CA THR A 31 31.86 -6.29 -23.49
C THR A 31 31.50 -5.20 -22.53
N THR A 32 31.16 -4.04 -23.05
CA THR A 32 30.43 -3.02 -22.29
C THR A 32 29.16 -3.69 -21.87
N SER A 33 29.16 -4.32 -20.72
CA SER A 33 27.98 -4.67 -20.01
C SER A 33 27.24 -3.35 -19.79
N THR A 34 26.29 -3.08 -20.68
CA THR A 34 25.30 -2.03 -20.42
C THR A 34 24.58 -2.49 -19.18
N VAL A 35 24.97 -1.95 -18.03
CA VAL A 35 24.20 -2.09 -16.79
C VAL A 35 22.87 -1.39 -17.08
N THR A 36 21.90 -2.17 -17.57
CA THR A 36 20.53 -1.69 -17.72
C THR A 36 20.05 -1.37 -16.30
N LYS A 37 19.69 -0.12 -16.06
CA LYS A 37 19.04 0.25 -14.78
C LYS A 37 17.86 -0.69 -14.56
N PRO A 38 17.65 -1.16 -13.32
CA PRO A 38 16.50 -1.98 -12.98
C PRO A 38 15.20 -1.26 -13.43
N LYS A 39 14.27 -2.01 -13.98
CA LYS A 39 13.02 -1.44 -14.47
C LYS A 39 12.15 -0.98 -13.30
N ARG A 40 11.78 0.29 -13.31
CA ARG A 40 11.00 0.96 -12.27
C ARG A 40 9.73 1.53 -12.90
N PHE A 41 8.59 1.27 -12.28
CA PHE A 41 7.31 1.83 -12.67
C PHE A 41 6.81 2.71 -11.54
N VAL A 42 6.54 3.96 -11.82
CA VAL A 42 6.13 4.95 -10.83
C VAL A 42 4.74 5.45 -11.16
N THR A 43 3.91 5.64 -10.15
CA THR A 43 2.65 6.36 -10.27
C THR A 43 2.48 7.29 -9.09
N LYS A 44 1.96 8.49 -9.34
CA LYS A 44 1.58 9.42 -8.27
C LYS A 44 0.40 8.84 -7.50
N LEU A 45 0.47 8.98 -6.19
CA LEU A 45 -0.65 8.72 -5.30
C LEU A 45 -1.33 10.04 -4.97
N ILE A 46 -2.63 10.09 -5.17
CA ILE A 46 -3.45 11.27 -4.90
C ILE A 46 -4.39 10.92 -3.75
N HIS A 47 -4.27 11.64 -2.63
CA HIS A 47 -5.21 11.50 -1.53
C HIS A 47 -6.59 11.99 -1.97
N HIS A 48 -7.66 11.33 -1.52
CA HIS A 48 -9.04 11.67 -1.89
C HIS A 48 -9.34 13.17 -1.66
N ASP A 49 -8.92 13.71 -0.52
CA ASP A 49 -9.15 15.10 -0.13
C ASP A 49 -8.01 16.05 -0.54
N SER A 50 -7.07 15.60 -1.37
CA SER A 50 -6.04 16.48 -1.95
C SER A 50 -6.63 17.45 -2.95
N ALA A 51 -6.09 18.65 -3.02
CA ALA A 51 -6.41 19.64 -4.06
C ALA A 51 -6.12 19.12 -5.48
N LEU A 52 -5.28 18.08 -5.62
CA LEU A 52 -5.01 17.38 -6.88
C LEU A 52 -6.08 16.37 -7.23
N SER A 53 -6.95 16.01 -6.29
CA SER A 53 -8.02 15.04 -6.51
C SER A 53 -9.19 15.66 -7.29
N PRO A 54 -9.76 14.96 -8.28
CA PRO A 54 -11.00 15.40 -8.93
C PRO A 54 -12.21 15.41 -7.97
N TYR A 55 -12.04 14.89 -6.76
CA TYR A 55 -13.05 14.77 -5.70
C TYR A 55 -12.90 15.81 -4.61
N TYR A 56 -11.87 16.64 -4.72
CA TYR A 56 -11.61 17.70 -3.77
C TYR A 56 -12.84 18.58 -3.57
N ASN A 57 -13.29 18.68 -2.33
CA ASN A 57 -14.36 19.58 -1.95
C ASN A 57 -13.82 20.68 -1.02
N PRO A 58 -13.57 21.90 -1.53
CA PRO A 58 -13.04 22.99 -0.71
C PRO A 58 -14.02 23.45 0.38
N ASN A 59 -15.29 23.03 0.32
CA ASN A 59 -16.31 23.35 1.31
C ASN A 59 -16.54 22.21 2.33
N ALA A 60 -15.85 21.10 2.22
CA ALA A 60 -15.94 20.03 3.22
C ALA A 60 -15.36 20.51 4.55
N SER A 61 -16.11 20.33 5.63
CA SER A 61 -15.56 20.58 6.97
C SER A 61 -14.56 19.48 7.36
N ILE A 62 -13.63 19.81 8.25
CA ILE A 62 -12.71 18.79 8.83
C ILE A 62 -13.51 17.64 9.44
N ARG A 63 -14.61 17.93 10.13
CA ARG A 63 -15.50 16.91 10.71
C ARG A 63 -16.07 15.97 9.65
N ASP A 64 -16.52 16.47 8.50
CA ASP A 64 -17.06 15.62 7.42
C ASP A 64 -15.97 14.67 6.87
N ILE A 65 -14.76 15.20 6.65
CA ILE A 65 -13.61 14.44 6.16
C ILE A 65 -13.26 13.31 7.14
N VAL A 66 -13.11 13.64 8.41
CA VAL A 66 -12.67 12.68 9.43
C VAL A 66 -13.76 11.67 9.78
N SER A 67 -15.03 12.10 9.90
CA SER A 67 -16.15 11.17 10.11
C SER A 67 -16.23 10.12 8.98
N ARG A 68 -15.99 10.54 7.72
CA ARG A 68 -15.89 9.62 6.58
C ARG A 68 -14.72 8.64 6.76
N SER A 69 -13.53 9.13 7.07
CA SER A 69 -12.31 8.34 7.27
C SER A 69 -12.46 7.31 8.41
N MET A 70 -13.06 7.71 9.53
CA MET A 70 -13.34 6.83 10.66
C MET A 70 -14.32 5.71 10.31
N LYS A 71 -15.43 6.05 9.65
CA LYS A 71 -16.43 5.06 9.20
C LYS A 71 -15.84 4.08 8.20
N SER A 72 -15.03 4.59 7.27
CA SER A 72 -14.30 3.76 6.31
C SER A 72 -13.33 2.79 7.01
N SER A 73 -12.55 3.29 7.98
CA SER A 73 -11.61 2.48 8.74
C SER A 73 -12.30 1.37 9.55
N ALA A 74 -13.42 1.66 10.19
CA ALA A 74 -14.19 0.66 10.94
C ALA A 74 -14.75 -0.45 10.03
N ALA A 75 -15.30 -0.06 8.88
CA ALA A 75 -15.76 -1.02 7.87
C ALA A 75 -14.61 -1.87 7.32
N ARG A 76 -13.48 -1.23 7.07
CA ARG A 76 -12.29 -1.92 6.59
C ARG A 76 -11.75 -2.90 7.62
N PHE A 77 -11.72 -2.54 8.89
CA PHE A 77 -11.36 -3.45 9.97
C PHE A 77 -12.22 -4.73 9.94
N THR A 78 -13.54 -4.58 9.80
CA THR A 78 -14.47 -5.71 9.69
C THR A 78 -14.14 -6.60 8.50
N TYR A 79 -13.80 -6.02 7.34
CA TYR A 79 -13.34 -6.76 6.16
C TYR A 79 -12.06 -7.55 6.43
N LEU A 80 -11.02 -6.91 6.96
CA LEU A 80 -9.75 -7.56 7.28
C LEU A 80 -9.93 -8.69 8.30
N LYS A 81 -10.82 -8.50 9.28
CA LYS A 81 -11.16 -9.52 10.28
C LYS A 81 -11.82 -10.74 9.63
N ALA A 82 -12.83 -10.53 8.79
CA ALA A 82 -13.48 -11.63 8.08
C ALA A 82 -12.50 -12.37 7.15
N LYS A 83 -11.63 -11.64 6.46
CA LYS A 83 -10.58 -12.21 5.60
C LYS A 83 -9.55 -13.00 6.42
N SER A 84 -9.12 -12.49 7.57
CA SER A 84 -8.15 -13.13 8.45
C SER A 84 -8.60 -14.51 8.96
N THR A 85 -9.90 -14.70 9.14
CA THR A 85 -10.51 -15.94 9.65
C THR A 85 -11.07 -16.86 8.57
N ASN A 86 -10.92 -16.53 7.27
CA ASN A 86 -11.61 -17.22 6.16
C ASN A 86 -13.14 -17.29 6.34
N ALA A 87 -13.72 -16.35 7.07
CA ALA A 87 -15.14 -16.31 7.37
C ALA A 87 -16.01 -15.84 6.19
N PHE A 88 -15.45 -15.68 5.00
CA PHE A 88 -16.22 -15.45 3.77
C PHE A 88 -16.98 -16.73 3.39
N VAL A 89 -18.11 -16.97 4.07
CA VAL A 89 -19.08 -17.95 3.59
C VAL A 89 -19.85 -17.31 2.44
N MET A 90 -19.74 -17.90 1.26
CA MET A 90 -20.28 -17.40 -0.02
C MET A 90 -21.82 -17.32 -0.06
N ASP A 91 -22.52 -17.59 1.03
CA ASP A 91 -23.98 -17.84 1.02
C ASP A 91 -24.77 -17.13 2.13
N ASP A 92 -24.25 -16.06 2.74
CA ASP A 92 -25.03 -15.34 3.76
C ASP A 92 -25.51 -13.97 3.27
N THR A 93 -26.80 -13.90 2.95
CA THR A 93 -27.57 -12.69 2.66
C THR A 93 -27.90 -11.92 3.95
N ARG A 94 -26.94 -11.67 4.80
CA ARG A 94 -27.12 -10.73 5.92
C ARG A 94 -26.77 -9.34 5.45
N ALA A 95 -27.76 -8.45 5.48
CA ALA A 95 -27.57 -7.02 5.37
C ALA A 95 -26.71 -6.55 6.55
N GLY A 96 -25.39 -6.59 6.38
CA GLY A 96 -24.49 -5.86 7.25
C GLY A 96 -24.77 -4.37 7.10
N VAL A 97 -24.76 -3.64 8.22
CA VAL A 97 -24.88 -2.18 8.21
C VAL A 97 -23.80 -1.64 7.26
N VAL A 98 -24.25 -1.06 6.15
CA VAL A 98 -23.41 -0.46 5.13
C VAL A 98 -22.90 0.86 5.68
N PRO A 99 -21.58 1.06 5.88
CA PRO A 99 -21.07 2.39 6.14
C PRO A 99 -21.27 3.23 4.88
N GLU A 100 -22.00 4.31 5.01
CA GLU A 100 -22.13 5.32 3.95
C GLU A 100 -20.73 5.92 3.67
N LYS A 101 -20.12 5.57 2.53
CA LYS A 101 -18.88 6.17 2.00
C LYS A 101 -17.57 5.50 2.50
N SER A 102 -17.22 4.35 1.95
CA SER A 102 -15.88 3.77 2.06
C SER A 102 -15.06 4.12 0.82
N ALA A 103 -14.25 5.16 0.89
CA ALA A 103 -13.15 5.36 -0.06
C ALA A 103 -11.85 5.09 0.67
N THR A 104 -11.00 4.23 0.14
CA THR A 104 -9.61 4.17 0.59
C THR A 104 -8.94 5.50 0.26
N GLU A 105 -8.07 5.96 1.12
CA GLU A 105 -7.59 7.35 1.13
C GLU A 105 -6.74 7.72 -0.10
N PHE A 106 -6.00 6.76 -0.70
CA PHE A 106 -5.05 7.03 -1.79
C PHE A 106 -5.44 6.35 -3.10
N MET A 107 -5.30 7.11 -4.18
CA MET A 107 -5.59 6.68 -5.54
C MET A 107 -4.32 6.75 -6.41
N ALA A 108 -4.08 5.69 -7.19
CA ALA A 108 -3.04 5.61 -8.20
C ALA A 108 -3.59 6.00 -9.56
N ASN A 109 -2.85 6.81 -10.31
CA ASN A 109 -3.23 7.27 -11.65
C ASN A 109 -2.30 6.69 -12.72
N PHE A 110 -2.84 5.84 -13.61
CA PHE A 110 -2.13 5.31 -14.77
C PHE A 110 -3.12 4.92 -15.87
N SER A 111 -2.62 4.64 -17.07
CA SER A 111 -3.48 4.47 -18.23
C SER A 111 -3.64 3.01 -18.67
N PHE A 112 -4.80 2.68 -19.22
CA PHE A 112 -5.18 1.39 -19.78
C PHE A 112 -5.34 1.49 -21.29
N GLY A 113 -4.87 0.49 -22.02
CA GLY A 113 -5.15 0.30 -23.44
C GLY A 113 -4.20 0.99 -24.40
N GLU A 114 -4.51 0.76 -25.68
CA GLU A 114 -3.86 1.42 -26.81
C GLU A 114 -4.97 1.87 -27.79
N PRO A 115 -5.29 3.16 -27.88
CA PRO A 115 -4.65 4.30 -27.21
C PRO A 115 -4.88 4.32 -25.69
N PRO A 116 -3.96 4.95 -24.91
CA PRO A 116 -4.04 4.95 -23.46
C PRO A 116 -5.21 5.80 -22.93
N VAL A 117 -5.98 5.23 -22.01
CA VAL A 117 -7.10 5.90 -21.33
C VAL A 117 -6.76 5.99 -19.83
N PRO A 118 -6.62 7.18 -19.24
CA PRO A 118 -6.30 7.35 -17.82
C PRO A 118 -7.38 6.76 -16.93
N GLN A 119 -6.97 6.09 -15.85
CA GLN A 119 -7.84 5.56 -14.83
C GLN A 119 -7.32 5.94 -13.46
N LEU A 120 -8.20 6.25 -12.53
CA LEU A 120 -7.88 6.59 -11.16
C LEU A 120 -8.40 5.48 -10.23
N LEU A 121 -7.48 4.76 -9.60
CA LEU A 121 -7.72 3.49 -8.92
C LEU A 121 -7.35 3.59 -7.45
N THR A 122 -8.23 3.13 -6.59
CA THR A 122 -7.93 3.00 -5.17
C THR A 122 -6.78 2.04 -4.91
N MET A 123 -5.78 2.46 -4.14
CA MET A 123 -4.66 1.64 -3.70
C MET A 123 -5.08 0.74 -2.53
N ASP A 124 -4.94 -0.58 -2.67
CA ASP A 124 -5.44 -1.53 -1.69
C ASP A 124 -4.50 -2.72 -1.46
N THR A 125 -3.81 -2.75 -0.31
CA THR A 125 -2.96 -3.89 0.09
C THR A 125 -3.74 -5.10 0.63
N GLY A 126 -5.03 -4.97 0.86
CA GLY A 126 -5.88 -6.05 1.38
C GLY A 126 -6.72 -6.77 0.32
N SER A 127 -6.57 -6.42 -0.97
CA SER A 127 -7.14 -7.18 -2.10
C SER A 127 -6.10 -7.40 -3.19
N GLU A 128 -6.36 -8.35 -4.11
CA GLU A 128 -5.36 -8.85 -5.06
C GLU A 128 -5.60 -8.38 -6.48
N LEU A 129 -6.89 -8.25 -6.84
CA LEU A 129 -7.28 -8.01 -8.23
C LEU A 129 -7.20 -6.52 -8.57
N LEU A 130 -6.48 -6.22 -9.64
CA LEU A 130 -6.64 -4.97 -10.38
C LEU A 130 -7.95 -5.04 -11.18
N TRP A 131 -8.87 -4.09 -11.02
CA TRP A 131 -10.07 -4.03 -11.85
C TRP A 131 -10.50 -2.60 -12.14
N VAL A 132 -11.17 -2.39 -13.28
CA VAL A 132 -11.79 -1.12 -13.70
C VAL A 132 -13.18 -1.35 -14.23
N GLN A 133 -14.04 -0.31 -14.18
CA GLN A 133 -15.33 -0.32 -14.88
C GLN A 133 -15.11 -0.34 -16.39
N CYS A 134 -15.83 -1.22 -17.10
CA CYS A 134 -15.73 -1.41 -18.54
C CYS A 134 -17.06 -1.26 -19.27
N LEU A 135 -17.02 -0.76 -20.49
CA LEU A 135 -18.14 -0.82 -21.42
C LEU A 135 -18.19 -2.18 -22.15
N PRO A 136 -19.38 -2.67 -22.57
CA PRO A 136 -20.69 -2.17 -22.21
C PRO A 136 -20.99 -2.42 -20.73
N CYS A 137 -21.59 -1.45 -20.06
CA CYS A 137 -21.89 -1.53 -18.65
C CYS A 137 -23.38 -1.78 -18.43
N THR A 138 -23.69 -2.82 -17.69
CA THR A 138 -25.08 -3.12 -17.29
C THR A 138 -25.46 -2.33 -16.04
N LYS A 139 -24.51 -2.19 -15.11
CA LYS A 139 -24.60 -1.31 -13.95
C LYS A 139 -23.22 -0.69 -13.72
N CYS A 140 -23.13 0.61 -13.80
CA CYS A 140 -21.93 1.38 -13.49
C CYS A 140 -22.27 2.51 -12.55
N PHE A 141 -21.36 2.75 -11.63
CA PHE A 141 -21.40 3.97 -10.82
C PHE A 141 -20.65 5.11 -11.56
N LYS A 142 -20.95 6.34 -11.14
CA LYS A 142 -20.31 7.53 -11.72
C LYS A 142 -18.83 7.55 -11.36
N GLN A 143 -17.96 7.80 -12.34
CA GLN A 143 -16.53 8.03 -12.16
C GLN A 143 -16.09 9.30 -12.88
N SER A 144 -14.94 9.89 -12.49
CA SER A 144 -14.43 11.12 -13.08
C SER A 144 -13.77 10.89 -14.44
N ASN A 145 -13.00 9.81 -14.57
CA ASN A 145 -12.36 9.42 -15.82
C ASN A 145 -13.37 8.72 -16.73
N PRO A 146 -13.15 8.69 -18.06
CA PRO A 146 -13.98 7.89 -18.97
C PRO A 146 -13.98 6.41 -18.55
N ILE A 147 -15.15 5.75 -18.61
CA ILE A 147 -15.22 4.30 -18.43
C ILE A 147 -14.40 3.64 -19.55
N PHE A 148 -13.57 2.67 -19.20
CA PHE A 148 -12.73 1.97 -20.16
C PHE A 148 -13.59 1.22 -21.19
N ASP A 149 -13.30 1.45 -22.48
CA ASP A 149 -14.00 0.79 -23.60
C ASP A 149 -13.05 -0.24 -24.24
N PRO A 150 -13.17 -1.54 -23.91
CA PRO A 150 -12.29 -2.57 -24.44
C PRO A 150 -12.38 -2.71 -25.96
N SER A 151 -13.50 -2.31 -26.59
CA SER A 151 -13.66 -2.36 -28.05
C SER A 151 -12.78 -1.34 -28.79
N LYS A 152 -12.27 -0.33 -28.08
CA LYS A 152 -11.40 0.72 -28.61
C LYS A 152 -9.92 0.48 -28.34
N SER A 153 -9.57 -0.57 -27.56
CA SER A 153 -8.19 -0.91 -27.27
C SER A 153 -7.69 -2.02 -28.19
N SER A 154 -6.59 -1.76 -28.91
CA SER A 154 -5.94 -2.76 -29.75
C SER A 154 -5.19 -3.85 -28.98
N THR A 155 -4.97 -3.66 -27.68
CA THR A 155 -4.20 -4.56 -26.80
C THR A 155 -5.06 -5.37 -25.84
N TYR A 156 -6.38 -5.09 -25.78
CA TYR A 156 -7.31 -5.84 -24.95
C TYR A 156 -7.50 -7.29 -25.42
N LYS A 157 -7.44 -8.23 -24.48
CA LYS A 157 -7.72 -9.66 -24.73
C LYS A 157 -8.44 -10.27 -23.54
N THR A 158 -9.61 -10.83 -23.77
CA THR A 158 -10.33 -11.61 -22.74
C THR A 158 -9.57 -12.91 -22.47
N LEU A 159 -9.42 -13.31 -21.20
CA LEU A 159 -8.81 -14.59 -20.86
C LEU A 159 -9.81 -15.75 -21.00
N PRO A 160 -9.41 -16.85 -21.65
CA PRO A 160 -10.21 -18.05 -21.68
C PRO A 160 -10.27 -18.72 -20.29
N CYS A 161 -11.34 -19.44 -20.02
CA CYS A 161 -11.59 -20.12 -18.76
C CYS A 161 -10.51 -21.17 -18.39
N ALA A 162 -9.82 -21.72 -19.38
CA ALA A 162 -8.72 -22.65 -19.18
C ALA A 162 -7.37 -21.97 -18.84
N SER A 163 -7.32 -20.62 -18.83
CA SER A 163 -6.11 -19.89 -18.49
C SER A 163 -5.68 -20.21 -17.04
N PRO A 164 -4.38 -20.37 -16.77
CA PRO A 164 -3.86 -20.48 -15.41
C PRO A 164 -4.24 -19.30 -14.52
N ASP A 165 -4.30 -18.09 -15.09
CA ASP A 165 -4.67 -16.88 -14.37
C ASP A 165 -6.18 -16.88 -14.02
N CYS A 166 -7.04 -17.51 -14.85
CA CYS A 166 -8.45 -17.71 -14.53
C CYS A 166 -8.64 -18.59 -13.30
N ILE A 167 -7.87 -19.65 -13.16
CA ILE A 167 -7.94 -20.57 -12.01
C ILE A 167 -7.58 -19.87 -10.70
N LEU A 168 -6.67 -18.89 -10.77
CA LEU A 168 -6.20 -18.13 -9.62
C LEU A 168 -7.16 -17.02 -9.20
N SER A 169 -7.99 -16.52 -10.11
CA SER A 169 -8.79 -15.30 -9.93
C SER A 169 -10.27 -15.54 -9.65
N SER A 170 -10.79 -16.77 -9.79
CA SER A 170 -12.24 -16.97 -9.92
C SER A 170 -12.83 -18.03 -8.99
N PRO A 171 -14.07 -17.81 -8.50
CA PRO A 171 -14.87 -18.82 -7.78
C PRO A 171 -15.29 -19.99 -8.68
N ALA A 172 -15.97 -21.00 -8.10
CA ALA A 172 -16.33 -22.24 -8.79
C ALA A 172 -17.11 -22.07 -10.10
N ASP A 173 -17.85 -20.95 -10.24
CA ASP A 173 -18.70 -20.64 -11.42
C ASP A 173 -18.04 -19.58 -12.33
N LYS A 174 -16.88 -19.91 -12.84
CA LYS A 174 -15.91 -18.97 -13.42
C LYS A 174 -15.98 -18.76 -14.92
N CYS A 175 -16.86 -19.45 -15.64
CA CYS A 175 -16.96 -19.36 -17.08
C CYS A 175 -18.26 -18.70 -17.53
N ASP A 176 -18.20 -17.89 -18.57
CA ASP A 176 -19.40 -17.49 -19.32
C ASP A 176 -19.75 -18.51 -20.42
N PHE A 177 -20.84 -18.26 -21.14
CA PHE A 177 -21.27 -19.13 -22.24
C PHE A 177 -20.30 -19.17 -23.42
N SER A 178 -19.40 -18.18 -23.52
CA SER A 178 -18.37 -18.09 -24.55
C SER A 178 -17.03 -18.65 -24.09
N ASN A 179 -17.00 -19.32 -22.94
CA ASN A 179 -15.79 -19.88 -22.30
C ASN A 179 -14.76 -18.81 -21.89
N ASN A 180 -15.20 -17.58 -21.60
CA ASN A 180 -14.37 -16.54 -21.02
C ASN A 180 -14.34 -16.65 -19.49
N CYS A 181 -13.22 -16.25 -18.89
CA CYS A 181 -13.05 -16.22 -17.46
C CYS A 181 -13.84 -15.08 -16.82
N LYS A 182 -14.78 -15.39 -15.92
CA LYS A 182 -15.51 -14.39 -15.12
C LYS A 182 -14.80 -14.13 -13.80
N PHE A 183 -15.09 -12.97 -13.22
CA PHE A 183 -14.78 -12.68 -11.82
C PHE A 183 -15.96 -12.04 -11.11
N LEU A 184 -15.98 -12.19 -9.80
CA LEU A 184 -16.86 -11.48 -8.88
C LEU A 184 -16.03 -11.09 -7.65
N GLN A 185 -15.79 -9.80 -7.49
CA GLN A 185 -15.16 -9.24 -6.31
C GLN A 185 -16.22 -8.58 -5.45
N LYS A 186 -16.30 -8.95 -4.18
CA LYS A 186 -17.19 -8.33 -3.19
C LYS A 186 -16.38 -7.76 -2.06
N TYR A 187 -16.77 -6.58 -1.61
CA TYR A 187 -16.20 -5.91 -0.43
C TYR A 187 -17.29 -5.82 0.65
N LEU A 188 -16.89 -5.79 1.92
CA LEU A 188 -17.86 -5.76 3.03
C LEU A 188 -18.60 -4.43 3.17
N ASP A 189 -18.11 -3.38 2.55
CA ASP A 189 -18.81 -2.11 2.43
C ASP A 189 -20.03 -2.17 1.46
N GLY A 190 -20.29 -3.33 0.86
CA GLY A 190 -21.33 -3.54 -0.13
C GLY A 190 -20.91 -3.23 -1.56
N THR A 191 -19.71 -2.71 -1.79
CA THR A 191 -19.15 -2.57 -3.13
C THR A 191 -18.96 -3.94 -3.77
N ALA A 192 -19.32 -4.07 -5.01
CA ALA A 192 -19.13 -5.28 -5.80
C ALA A 192 -18.76 -4.94 -7.24
N ALA A 193 -17.90 -5.74 -7.83
CA ALA A 193 -17.50 -5.66 -9.23
C ALA A 193 -17.57 -7.05 -9.86
N ALA A 194 -18.26 -7.18 -10.96
CA ALA A 194 -18.37 -8.42 -11.70
C ALA A 194 -18.16 -8.19 -13.20
N GLY A 195 -17.51 -9.13 -13.85
CA GLY A 195 -17.20 -9.02 -15.27
C GLY A 195 -16.28 -10.14 -15.75
N LEU A 196 -15.40 -9.80 -16.69
CA LEU A 196 -14.46 -10.74 -17.30
C LEU A 196 -13.03 -10.45 -16.85
N ILE A 197 -12.25 -11.50 -16.65
CA ILE A 197 -10.79 -11.37 -16.55
C ILE A 197 -10.22 -11.20 -17.95
N ALA A 198 -9.34 -10.24 -18.09
CA ALA A 198 -8.70 -9.88 -19.35
C ALA A 198 -7.23 -9.53 -19.13
N THR A 199 -6.50 -9.36 -20.20
CA THR A 199 -5.18 -8.72 -20.22
C THR A 199 -5.23 -7.42 -21.00
N GLU A 200 -4.42 -6.46 -20.53
CA GLU A 200 -4.32 -5.16 -21.16
C GLU A 200 -2.91 -4.59 -21.03
N LYS A 201 -2.59 -3.64 -21.92
CA LYS A 201 -1.40 -2.80 -21.80
C LYS A 201 -1.69 -1.69 -20.78
N LEU A 202 -0.88 -1.63 -19.74
CA LEU A 202 -0.86 -0.51 -18.80
C LEU A 202 0.28 0.43 -19.15
N THR A 203 0.09 1.72 -18.93
CA THR A 203 1.12 2.74 -19.16
C THR A 203 1.30 3.58 -17.91
N PHE A 204 2.51 3.52 -17.34
CA PHE A 204 2.93 4.29 -16.16
C PHE A 204 3.80 5.46 -16.60
N GLU A 205 3.78 6.53 -15.83
CA GLU A 205 4.78 7.58 -15.92
C GLU A 205 6.11 7.07 -15.34
N THR A 206 7.22 7.61 -15.82
CA THR A 206 8.55 7.36 -15.23
C THR A 206 9.05 8.62 -14.55
N SER A 207 9.98 8.47 -13.59
CA SER A 207 10.55 9.61 -12.86
C SER A 207 11.32 10.61 -13.72
N ASP A 208 11.65 10.25 -14.97
CA ASP A 208 12.32 11.09 -15.97
C ASP A 208 11.34 11.63 -17.04
N GLU A 209 10.06 11.78 -16.69
CA GLU A 209 8.96 12.26 -17.55
C GLU A 209 8.70 11.40 -18.79
N GLY A 210 9.16 10.16 -18.77
CA GLY A 210 8.89 9.17 -19.81
C GLY A 210 7.63 8.35 -19.52
N LEU A 211 7.35 7.40 -20.42
CA LEU A 211 6.26 6.43 -20.29
C LEU A 211 6.84 5.01 -20.25
N SER A 212 6.40 4.20 -19.30
CA SER A 212 6.79 2.80 -19.19
C SER A 212 5.59 1.89 -19.37
N PRO A 213 5.49 1.15 -20.49
CA PRO A 213 4.40 0.21 -20.72
C PRO A 213 4.64 -1.12 -20.02
N VAL A 214 3.55 -1.71 -19.54
CA VAL A 214 3.44 -3.10 -19.06
C VAL A 214 2.47 -3.82 -19.98
N SER A 215 2.94 -4.77 -20.76
CA SER A 215 2.09 -5.56 -21.64
C SER A 215 1.44 -6.73 -20.90
N ASP A 216 0.27 -7.15 -21.36
CA ASP A 216 -0.45 -8.32 -20.88
C ASP A 216 -0.63 -8.35 -19.34
N ALA A 217 -0.92 -7.18 -18.74
CA ALA A 217 -1.27 -7.10 -17.34
C ALA A 217 -2.67 -7.69 -17.13
N VAL A 218 -2.81 -8.62 -16.18
CA VAL A 218 -4.09 -9.24 -15.85
C VAL A 218 -4.95 -8.28 -15.05
N PHE A 219 -6.21 -8.13 -15.43
CA PHE A 219 -7.17 -7.28 -14.73
C PHE A 219 -8.62 -7.75 -14.88
N GLY A 220 -9.48 -7.28 -14.00
CA GLY A 220 -10.92 -7.45 -14.10
C GLY A 220 -11.56 -6.31 -14.88
N CYS A 221 -12.17 -6.63 -16.03
CA CYS A 221 -12.99 -5.71 -16.81
C CYS A 221 -14.44 -5.82 -16.31
N ALA A 222 -14.87 -4.87 -15.48
CA ALA A 222 -16.09 -4.97 -14.69
C ALA A 222 -17.28 -4.34 -15.42
N HIS A 223 -18.31 -5.11 -15.68
CA HIS A 223 -19.51 -4.74 -16.46
C HIS A 223 -20.77 -4.60 -15.62
N ASP A 224 -20.78 -5.15 -14.39
CA ASP A 224 -21.88 -5.06 -13.43
C ASP A 224 -21.30 -4.69 -12.07
N ASN A 225 -21.49 -3.44 -11.69
CA ASN A 225 -20.83 -2.85 -10.54
C ASN A 225 -21.84 -2.22 -9.60
N VAL A 226 -21.62 -2.42 -8.31
CA VAL A 226 -22.34 -1.75 -7.23
C VAL A 226 -21.31 -0.99 -6.41
N ALA A 227 -21.51 0.31 -6.24
CA ALA A 227 -20.75 1.08 -5.25
C ALA A 227 -21.65 1.37 -4.05
N ALA A 228 -21.10 1.15 -2.86
CA ALA A 228 -21.78 1.50 -1.62
C ALA A 228 -21.78 3.01 -1.35
N TYR A 229 -21.05 3.76 -2.13
CA TYR A 229 -20.88 5.22 -2.02
C TYR A 229 -21.05 5.87 -3.40
N ASP A 230 -21.20 7.19 -3.44
CA ASP A 230 -21.13 7.97 -4.68
C ASP A 230 -19.72 7.81 -5.29
N GLY A 231 -19.55 6.62 -5.89
CA GLY A 231 -18.29 6.17 -6.45
C GLY A 231 -17.77 7.16 -7.46
N GLN A 232 -16.52 7.42 -7.42
CA GLN A 232 -15.88 8.37 -8.29
C GLN A 232 -14.55 7.82 -8.81
N ILE A 233 -14.11 6.70 -8.23
CA ILE A 233 -12.94 5.93 -8.68
C ILE A 233 -13.28 5.11 -9.92
N SER A 234 -12.28 4.79 -10.72
CA SER A 234 -12.45 3.92 -11.88
C SER A 234 -12.50 2.43 -11.50
N GLY A 235 -11.93 2.08 -10.36
CA GLY A 235 -11.78 0.72 -9.87
C GLY A 235 -10.79 0.62 -8.72
N VAL A 236 -10.21 -0.56 -8.50
CA VAL A 236 -9.28 -0.84 -7.40
C VAL A 236 -7.97 -1.40 -7.95
N LEU A 237 -6.87 -0.93 -7.44
CA LEU A 237 -5.52 -1.47 -7.62
C LEU A 237 -5.20 -2.38 -6.43
N GLY A 238 -5.52 -3.68 -6.55
CA GLY A 238 -5.14 -4.68 -5.55
C GLY A 238 -3.64 -4.90 -5.53
N LEU A 239 -3.03 -4.73 -4.36
CA LEU A 239 -1.59 -4.89 -4.13
C LEU A 239 -1.27 -6.16 -3.33
N GLY A 240 -2.25 -7.01 -3.04
CA GLY A 240 -2.09 -8.25 -2.29
C GLY A 240 -1.12 -9.24 -2.95
N PRO A 241 -0.64 -10.25 -2.20
CA PRO A 241 0.46 -11.12 -2.63
C PRO A 241 0.03 -12.26 -3.58
N SER A 242 -1.06 -12.10 -4.30
CA SER A 242 -1.55 -13.10 -5.25
C SER A 242 -0.74 -13.14 -6.54
N LYS A 243 -0.74 -14.30 -7.21
CA LYS A 243 -0.05 -14.50 -8.49
C LYS A 243 -0.64 -13.65 -9.64
N ILE A 244 -1.91 -13.27 -9.53
CA ILE A 244 -2.56 -12.40 -10.52
C ILE A 244 -2.35 -10.92 -10.23
N SER A 245 -1.86 -10.57 -9.06
CA SER A 245 -1.61 -9.19 -8.67
C SER A 245 -0.53 -8.55 -9.56
N LEU A 246 -0.73 -7.28 -9.87
CA LEU A 246 0.23 -6.47 -10.60
C LEU A 246 1.61 -6.44 -9.90
N THR A 247 1.64 -6.46 -8.57
CA THR A 247 2.87 -6.52 -7.77
C THR A 247 3.72 -7.75 -8.13
N THR A 248 3.10 -8.91 -8.20
CA THR A 248 3.79 -10.17 -8.57
C THR A 248 4.24 -10.16 -10.03
N LYS A 249 3.40 -9.63 -10.94
CA LYS A 249 3.73 -9.49 -12.35
C LYS A 249 4.95 -8.58 -12.59
N LEU A 250 5.14 -7.57 -11.75
CA LEU A 250 6.22 -6.58 -11.86
C LEU A 250 7.47 -6.92 -11.02
N GLY A 251 7.63 -8.15 -10.56
CA GLY A 251 8.86 -8.61 -9.90
C GLY A 251 8.73 -8.79 -8.38
N SER A 252 7.51 -8.82 -7.85
CA SER A 252 7.24 -9.07 -6.42
C SER A 252 7.87 -8.04 -5.46
N LYS A 253 8.13 -6.84 -5.97
CA LYS A 253 8.63 -5.69 -5.21
C LYS A 253 7.80 -4.47 -5.50
N PHE A 254 7.42 -3.76 -4.45
CA PHE A 254 6.80 -2.45 -4.56
C PHE A 254 7.07 -1.63 -3.30
N SER A 255 6.97 -0.32 -3.41
CA SER A 255 6.96 0.58 -2.26
C SER A 255 5.98 1.71 -2.49
N TYR A 256 5.47 2.25 -1.41
CA TYR A 256 4.77 3.52 -1.43
C TYR A 256 5.40 4.47 -0.41
N CYS A 257 5.36 5.73 -0.74
CA CYS A 257 5.72 6.81 0.18
C CYS A 257 4.52 7.73 0.34
N ILE A 258 4.12 7.92 1.58
CA ILE A 258 3.02 8.77 1.96
C ILE A 258 3.57 9.89 2.84
N GLY A 259 3.43 11.12 2.40
CA GLY A 259 3.76 12.29 3.22
C GLY A 259 2.61 12.70 4.14
N SER A 260 2.50 13.98 4.45
CA SER A 260 1.42 14.46 5.32
C SER A 260 0.05 14.26 4.69
N ILE A 261 -0.76 13.39 5.26
CA ILE A 261 -2.15 13.12 4.82
C ILE A 261 -3.03 14.38 4.97
N ARG A 262 -2.68 15.26 5.90
CA ARG A 262 -3.44 16.46 6.21
C ARG A 262 -3.06 17.70 5.38
N ASP A 263 -1.96 17.62 4.64
CA ASP A 263 -1.64 18.66 3.66
C ASP A 263 -2.34 18.37 2.33
N PRO A 264 -3.41 19.08 1.99
CA PRO A 264 -4.14 18.83 0.75
C PRO A 264 -3.32 19.18 -0.51
N ASN A 265 -2.22 19.89 -0.34
CA ASN A 265 -1.35 20.31 -1.44
C ASN A 265 -0.07 19.46 -1.56
N TYR A 266 0.14 18.44 -0.71
CA TYR A 266 1.33 17.59 -0.78
C TYR A 266 1.36 16.76 -2.07
N PRO A 267 2.30 16.99 -3.01
CA PRO A 267 2.25 16.38 -4.35
C PRO A 267 3.16 15.16 -4.52
N HIS A 268 3.95 14.79 -3.49
CA HIS A 268 5.06 13.82 -3.61
C HIS A 268 4.69 12.40 -3.17
N ASN A 269 3.39 12.14 -2.91
CA ASN A 269 2.94 10.77 -2.65
C ASN A 269 3.11 9.90 -3.89
N GLN A 270 3.72 8.72 -3.75
CA GLN A 270 4.04 7.87 -4.89
C GLN A 270 3.97 6.38 -4.56
N LEU A 271 3.67 5.58 -5.57
CA LEU A 271 3.73 4.13 -5.58
C LEU A 271 4.72 3.69 -6.65
N ILE A 272 5.61 2.79 -6.31
CA ILE A 272 6.70 2.32 -7.17
C ILE A 272 6.65 0.80 -7.25
N PHE A 273 6.79 0.25 -8.46
CA PHE A 273 6.84 -1.18 -8.70
C PHE A 273 8.14 -1.59 -9.38
N GLY A 274 8.47 -2.87 -9.24
CA GLY A 274 9.52 -3.56 -10.00
C GLY A 274 10.88 -3.56 -9.30
N GLU A 275 11.88 -4.09 -10.00
CA GLU A 275 13.24 -4.26 -9.47
C GLU A 275 13.94 -2.93 -9.13
N GLY A 276 13.46 -1.80 -9.68
CA GLY A 276 13.95 -0.46 -9.34
C GLY A 276 13.29 0.17 -8.11
N THR A 277 12.44 -0.59 -7.40
CA THR A 277 11.83 -0.13 -6.15
C THR A 277 12.91 0.21 -5.11
N LYS A 278 12.78 1.34 -4.44
CA LYS A 278 13.67 1.77 -3.36
C LYS A 278 13.41 0.94 -2.11
N ILE A 279 14.27 -0.07 -1.87
CA ILE A 279 14.21 -0.96 -0.70
C ILE A 279 15.33 -0.53 0.25
N GLU A 280 15.02 0.40 1.15
CA GLU A 280 15.94 1.01 2.11
C GLU A 280 15.30 1.10 3.49
N GLY A 281 16.12 1.28 4.53
CA GLY A 281 15.67 1.44 5.90
C GLY A 281 15.73 0.16 6.74
N ALA A 282 15.08 0.21 7.90
CA ALA A 282 15.01 -0.92 8.82
C ALA A 282 14.03 -1.98 8.31
N THR A 283 14.35 -3.26 8.51
CA THR A 283 13.58 -4.36 7.92
C THR A 283 12.97 -5.29 8.96
N THR A 284 11.70 -5.67 8.74
CA THR A 284 10.97 -6.64 9.56
C THR A 284 10.51 -7.83 8.71
N PRO A 285 10.41 -9.04 9.29
CA PRO A 285 9.86 -10.19 8.61
C PRO A 285 8.38 -9.96 8.23
N LEU A 286 8.02 -10.39 7.02
CA LEU A 286 6.67 -10.38 6.48
C LEU A 286 6.09 -11.79 6.49
N GLN A 287 4.89 -11.94 7.02
CA GLN A 287 4.12 -13.18 6.93
C GLN A 287 2.92 -12.95 6.01
N LEU A 288 2.71 -13.88 5.09
CA LEU A 288 1.58 -13.85 4.16
C LEU A 288 0.55 -14.89 4.61
N TYR A 289 -0.65 -14.43 4.91
CA TYR A 289 -1.71 -15.32 5.36
C TYR A 289 -3.07 -14.81 4.87
N ASN A 290 -3.85 -15.68 4.23
CA ASN A 290 -5.13 -15.32 3.63
C ASN A 290 -5.02 -14.03 2.79
N GLU A 291 -3.92 -13.93 2.02
CA GLU A 291 -3.64 -12.81 1.12
C GLU A 291 -3.52 -11.45 1.85
N LEU A 292 -3.27 -11.47 3.15
CA LEU A 292 -2.99 -10.29 3.98
C LEU A 292 -1.52 -10.23 4.36
N TYR A 293 -1.04 -9.02 4.57
CA TYR A 293 0.31 -8.71 5.01
C TYR A 293 0.37 -8.60 6.54
N TYR A 294 0.96 -9.61 7.18
CA TYR A 294 1.14 -9.64 8.64
C TYR A 294 2.55 -9.26 9.05
N LEU A 295 2.65 -8.41 10.06
CA LEU A 295 3.87 -8.08 10.77
C LEU A 295 3.82 -8.64 12.19
N THR A 296 4.99 -8.80 12.81
CA THR A 296 5.06 -9.16 14.23
C THR A 296 5.28 -7.90 15.04
N LEU A 297 4.22 -7.39 15.67
CA LEU A 297 4.29 -6.31 16.65
C LEU A 297 4.71 -6.90 18.00
N GLU A 298 5.79 -6.40 18.60
CA GLU A 298 6.36 -6.89 19.85
C GLU A 298 5.99 -6.01 21.05
N GLY A 299 5.37 -4.86 20.80
CA GLY A 299 4.85 -3.95 21.81
C GLY A 299 4.83 -2.50 21.38
N ILE A 300 4.37 -1.66 22.28
CA ILE A 300 4.18 -0.22 22.06
C ILE A 300 4.93 0.55 23.14
N SER A 301 5.56 1.68 22.80
CA SER A 301 6.06 2.68 23.74
C SER A 301 5.34 4.01 23.52
N LEU A 302 5.25 4.81 24.58
CA LEU A 302 4.87 6.22 24.52
C LEU A 302 6.06 7.05 25.04
N GLY A 303 6.67 7.84 24.17
CA GLY A 303 7.98 8.42 24.42
C GLY A 303 9.03 7.34 24.72
N GLN A 304 9.71 7.45 25.85
CA GLN A 304 10.72 6.47 26.27
C GLN A 304 10.15 5.32 27.13
N SER A 305 8.87 5.36 27.45
CA SER A 305 8.24 4.38 28.34
C SER A 305 7.64 3.22 27.54
N ARG A 306 8.22 2.02 27.66
CA ARG A 306 7.61 0.78 27.14
C ARG A 306 6.35 0.48 27.92
N LEU A 307 5.22 0.36 27.24
CA LEU A 307 3.93 0.04 27.84
C LEU A 307 3.88 -1.42 28.27
N GLN A 308 3.23 -1.67 29.40
CA GLN A 308 3.09 -3.03 29.96
C GLN A 308 1.93 -3.76 29.29
N ILE A 309 2.13 -4.15 28.03
CA ILE A 309 1.19 -4.89 27.21
C ILE A 309 1.78 -6.29 26.97
N ASP A 310 1.01 -7.35 27.18
CA ASP A 310 1.44 -8.71 26.82
C ASP A 310 1.64 -8.83 25.31
N PRO A 311 2.85 -9.11 24.81
CA PRO A 311 3.09 -9.20 23.36
C PRO A 311 2.23 -10.26 22.65
N LYS A 312 1.68 -11.22 23.37
CA LYS A 312 0.80 -12.26 22.83
C LYS A 312 -0.46 -11.69 22.19
N VAL A 313 -0.93 -10.54 22.65
CA VAL A 313 -2.13 -9.89 22.10
C VAL A 313 -1.92 -9.39 20.65
N PHE A 314 -0.68 -9.26 20.23
CA PHE A 314 -0.31 -8.86 18.88
C PHE A 314 0.01 -10.03 17.95
N THR A 315 0.12 -11.24 18.50
CA THR A 315 0.53 -12.42 17.76
C THR A 315 -0.66 -13.18 17.20
N ARG A 316 -0.47 -13.81 16.04
CA ARG A 316 -1.46 -14.69 15.47
C ARG A 316 -1.50 -16.00 16.25
N SER A 317 -2.72 -16.44 16.59
CA SER A 317 -2.93 -17.68 17.32
C SER A 317 -2.66 -18.89 16.44
N PRO A 318 -2.37 -20.08 17.02
CA PRO A 318 -2.26 -21.33 16.28
C PRO A 318 -3.55 -21.72 15.52
N SER A 319 -4.71 -21.25 15.99
CA SER A 319 -6.01 -21.41 15.32
C SER A 319 -6.19 -20.50 14.11
N GLY A 320 -5.24 -19.56 13.91
CA GLY A 320 -5.25 -18.68 12.75
C GLY A 320 -6.02 -17.38 12.94
N THR A 321 -6.35 -17.00 14.18
CA THR A 321 -7.00 -15.74 14.52
C THR A 321 -5.98 -14.74 15.10
N GLY A 322 -6.34 -13.48 15.14
CA GLY A 322 -5.51 -12.41 15.69
C GLY A 322 -4.32 -12.03 14.78
N GLY A 323 -3.30 -11.48 15.41
CA GLY A 323 -2.12 -10.97 14.72
C GLY A 323 -2.20 -9.47 14.41
N THR A 324 -1.18 -8.97 13.71
CA THR A 324 -1.10 -7.57 13.31
C THR A 324 -0.94 -7.46 11.81
N VAL A 325 -1.93 -6.86 11.15
CA VAL A 325 -1.95 -6.61 9.69
C VAL A 325 -1.49 -5.18 9.42
N ILE A 326 -0.72 -4.96 8.35
CA ILE A 326 -0.45 -3.62 7.81
C ILE A 326 -1.33 -3.41 6.58
N ASP A 327 -2.09 -2.31 6.54
CA ASP A 327 -3.09 -2.08 5.50
C ASP A 327 -3.14 -0.61 5.06
N THR A 328 -3.12 -0.39 3.74
CA THR A 328 -3.26 0.95 3.13
C THR A 328 -4.72 1.38 2.98
N GLY A 329 -5.65 0.46 3.05
CA GLY A 329 -7.08 0.71 2.95
C GLY A 329 -7.73 1.13 4.27
N THR A 330 -6.96 1.16 5.37
CA THR A 330 -7.40 1.60 6.70
C THR A 330 -6.68 2.88 7.08
N THR A 331 -7.39 3.95 7.41
CA THR A 331 -6.78 5.22 7.83
C THR A 331 -6.20 5.11 9.24
N LEU A 332 -7.06 4.77 10.20
CA LEU A 332 -6.69 4.65 11.61
C LEU A 332 -6.00 3.31 11.90
N SER A 333 -5.20 3.27 12.94
CA SER A 333 -4.72 2.00 13.49
C SER A 333 -5.71 1.43 14.50
N PHE A 334 -5.80 0.10 14.55
CA PHE A 334 -6.61 -0.60 15.54
C PHE A 334 -5.74 -1.55 16.36
N VAL A 335 -5.93 -1.54 17.66
CA VAL A 335 -5.31 -2.51 18.58
C VAL A 335 -6.36 -3.13 19.47
N VAL A 336 -6.17 -4.39 19.84
CA VAL A 336 -7.09 -5.09 20.73
C VAL A 336 -7.31 -4.31 22.02
N LYS A 337 -8.50 -4.47 22.60
CA LYS A 337 -8.93 -3.70 23.77
C LYS A 337 -7.89 -3.67 24.91
N SER A 338 -7.25 -4.80 25.21
CA SER A 338 -6.25 -4.86 26.30
C SER A 338 -5.00 -4.01 26.03
N ALA A 339 -4.61 -3.84 24.76
CA ALA A 339 -3.52 -2.94 24.38
C ALA A 339 -3.98 -1.49 24.36
N TYR A 340 -5.18 -1.23 23.83
CA TYR A 340 -5.78 0.11 23.82
C TYR A 340 -5.96 0.69 25.20
N ASP A 341 -6.47 -0.09 26.16
CA ASP A 341 -6.69 0.36 27.54
C ASP A 341 -5.40 0.86 28.19
N VAL A 342 -4.27 0.16 27.95
CA VAL A 342 -2.96 0.57 28.48
C VAL A 342 -2.44 1.83 27.78
N LEU A 343 -2.52 1.89 26.44
CA LEU A 343 -2.08 3.06 25.67
C LEU A 343 -2.90 4.30 26.02
N SER A 344 -4.23 4.17 25.98
CA SER A 344 -5.14 5.28 26.29
C SER A 344 -5.01 5.79 27.71
N ALA A 345 -4.78 4.91 28.68
CA ALA A 345 -4.53 5.29 30.08
C ALA A 345 -3.24 6.10 30.23
N GLU A 346 -2.16 5.73 29.55
CA GLU A 346 -0.91 6.49 29.60
C GLU A 346 -1.03 7.85 28.88
N VAL A 347 -1.74 7.91 27.74
CA VAL A 347 -2.07 9.18 27.06
C VAL A 347 -2.89 10.08 28.00
N GLN A 348 -3.93 9.55 28.64
CA GLN A 348 -4.76 10.31 29.59
C GLN A 348 -3.93 10.84 30.76
N LYS A 349 -3.04 10.04 31.31
CA LYS A 349 -2.14 10.44 32.40
C LYS A 349 -1.25 11.60 32.01
N LEU A 350 -0.68 11.60 30.79
CA LEU A 350 0.15 12.69 30.28
C LEU A 350 -0.67 13.95 29.94
N ALA A 351 -1.91 13.78 29.51
CA ALA A 351 -2.81 14.88 29.14
C ALA A 351 -3.50 15.50 30.38
N ASN A 352 -3.49 14.81 31.54
CA ASN A 352 -4.23 15.23 32.74
C ASN A 352 -3.75 16.60 33.24
N GLY A 353 -4.71 17.52 33.46
CA GLY A 353 -4.44 18.89 33.89
C GLY A 353 -3.87 19.82 32.78
N ILE A 354 -3.68 19.31 31.57
CA ILE A 354 -3.17 20.07 30.41
C ILE A 354 -4.27 20.22 29.36
N LEU A 355 -4.99 19.12 29.06
CA LEU A 355 -6.00 19.05 28.01
C LEU A 355 -7.39 18.75 28.60
N GLU A 356 -8.41 19.41 28.04
CA GLU A 356 -9.81 19.15 28.33
C GLU A 356 -10.30 17.95 27.50
N ARG A 357 -10.73 16.86 28.18
CA ARG A 357 -11.31 15.71 27.49
C ARG A 357 -12.70 16.04 26.95
N VAL A 358 -12.96 15.62 25.72
CA VAL A 358 -14.27 15.73 25.09
C VAL A 358 -14.72 14.37 24.58
N GLN A 359 -16.01 14.24 24.26
CA GLN A 359 -16.56 13.04 23.67
C GLN A 359 -17.01 13.36 22.25
N ASP A 360 -16.43 12.68 21.27
CA ASP A 360 -16.85 12.78 19.88
C ASP A 360 -18.15 11.98 19.68
N PRO A 361 -19.22 12.58 19.15
CA PRO A 361 -20.51 11.91 18.94
C PRO A 361 -20.43 10.75 17.94
N ASP A 362 -19.55 10.85 16.92
CA ASP A 362 -19.40 9.85 15.86
C ASP A 362 -18.55 8.66 16.32
N THR A 363 -17.67 8.87 17.32
CA THR A 363 -16.77 7.84 17.88
C THR A 363 -16.73 7.91 19.40
N PRO A 364 -17.80 7.52 20.10
CA PRO A 364 -17.92 7.69 21.56
C PRO A 364 -16.88 6.93 22.38
N THR A 365 -16.23 5.93 21.79
CA THR A 365 -15.15 5.12 22.41
C THR A 365 -13.76 5.73 22.21
N ALA A 366 -13.62 6.71 21.32
CA ALA A 366 -12.35 7.36 21.06
C ALA A 366 -11.91 8.26 22.21
N LEU A 367 -10.60 8.39 22.37
CA LEU A 367 -9.99 9.30 23.33
C LEU A 367 -9.75 10.65 22.66
N CYS A 368 -10.62 11.62 22.93
CA CYS A 368 -10.61 12.93 22.29
C CYS A 368 -10.36 14.06 23.29
N TYR A 369 -9.77 15.14 22.77
CA TYR A 369 -9.43 16.33 23.52
C TYR A 369 -9.78 17.59 22.74
N LYS A 370 -10.13 18.64 23.47
CA LYS A 370 -10.31 19.99 22.95
C LYS A 370 -8.96 20.64 22.71
N GLY A 371 -8.78 21.23 21.55
CA GLY A 371 -7.53 21.91 21.18
C GLY A 371 -7.09 21.61 19.77
N THR A 372 -5.85 21.96 19.47
CA THR A 372 -5.21 21.69 18.18
C THR A 372 -3.87 20.97 18.39
N ILE A 373 -3.57 19.99 17.53
CA ILE A 373 -2.35 19.17 17.61
C ILE A 373 -1.08 20.04 17.67
N ASP A 374 -1.02 21.09 16.84
CA ASP A 374 0.19 21.91 16.73
C ASP A 374 0.45 22.80 17.94
N ARG A 375 -0.59 23.34 18.53
CA ARG A 375 -0.48 24.24 19.67
C ARG A 375 -0.43 23.51 21.01
N ASP A 376 -1.33 22.52 21.17
CA ASP A 376 -1.61 21.96 22.50
C ASP A 376 -0.85 20.66 22.77
N LEU A 377 -0.26 20.03 21.74
CA LEU A 377 0.63 18.88 21.86
C LEU A 377 2.11 19.22 21.66
N VAL A 378 2.51 20.47 21.95
CA VAL A 378 3.94 20.83 21.95
C VAL A 378 4.65 20.09 23.07
N GLY A 379 5.65 19.26 22.73
CA GLY A 379 6.38 18.42 23.69
C GLY A 379 5.66 17.15 24.13
N PHE A 380 4.45 16.88 23.63
CA PHE A 380 3.81 15.59 23.86
C PHE A 380 4.58 14.48 23.15
N PRO A 381 4.87 13.34 23.81
CA PRO A 381 5.68 12.28 23.22
C PRO A 381 4.93 11.55 22.09
N GLY A 382 5.65 11.16 21.05
CA GLY A 382 5.15 10.23 20.06
C GLY A 382 5.06 8.80 20.58
N ALA A 383 4.36 7.94 19.86
CA ALA A 383 4.34 6.50 20.14
C ALA A 383 5.32 5.76 19.22
N THR A 384 5.76 4.59 19.65
CA THR A 384 6.60 3.69 18.84
C THR A 384 5.97 2.31 18.82
N PHE A 385 5.70 1.79 17.63
CA PHE A 385 5.34 0.40 17.43
C PHE A 385 6.63 -0.39 17.16
N HIS A 386 6.99 -1.26 18.10
CA HIS A 386 8.19 -2.09 18.00
C HIS A 386 7.87 -3.36 17.21
N LEU A 387 8.46 -3.47 16.03
CA LEU A 387 8.28 -4.63 15.15
C LEU A 387 9.47 -5.59 15.28
N ALA A 388 9.23 -6.86 14.97
CA ALA A 388 10.27 -7.88 14.96
C ALA A 388 11.44 -7.48 14.04
N GLY A 389 12.65 -7.90 14.43
CA GLY A 389 13.87 -7.51 13.73
C GLY A 389 14.44 -6.17 14.20
N GLY A 390 13.89 -5.58 15.26
CA GLY A 390 14.37 -4.33 15.85
C GLY A 390 13.94 -3.08 15.05
N VAL A 391 12.83 -3.17 14.33
CA VAL A 391 12.24 -2.02 13.62
C VAL A 391 11.34 -1.24 14.56
N ASP A 392 11.61 0.04 14.68
CA ASP A 392 10.79 1.00 15.42
C ASP A 392 10.00 1.87 14.43
N LEU A 393 8.69 1.61 14.32
CA LEU A 393 7.77 2.46 13.57
C LEU A 393 7.33 3.59 14.52
N PHE A 394 7.92 4.75 14.34
CA PHE A 394 7.66 5.92 15.16
C PHE A 394 6.46 6.72 14.63
N LEU A 395 5.48 6.95 15.46
CA LEU A 395 4.32 7.77 15.21
C LEU A 395 4.52 9.11 15.93
N ASP A 396 4.75 10.17 15.17
CA ASP A 396 4.77 11.51 15.73
C ASP A 396 3.36 11.97 16.15
N LYS A 397 3.23 13.19 16.66
CA LYS A 397 1.93 13.71 17.12
C LYS A 397 0.87 13.74 16.01
N THR A 398 1.27 13.90 14.75
CA THR A 398 0.34 13.97 13.60
C THR A 398 -0.03 12.58 13.04
N SER A 399 0.75 11.56 13.37
CA SER A 399 0.45 10.15 13.11
C SER A 399 -0.28 9.47 14.27
N LEU A 400 -0.08 9.98 15.50
CA LEU A 400 -0.68 9.45 16.72
C LEU A 400 -2.06 10.03 17.00
N PHE A 401 -2.31 11.27 16.57
CA PHE A 401 -3.57 11.97 16.78
C PHE A 401 -4.17 12.45 15.44
N GLU A 402 -5.48 12.41 15.38
CA GLU A 402 -6.30 12.82 14.24
C GLU A 402 -7.11 14.06 14.61
N VAL A 403 -7.11 15.07 13.75
CA VAL A 403 -7.95 16.27 13.92
C VAL A 403 -9.39 15.92 13.58
N THR A 404 -10.32 15.98 14.54
CA THR A 404 -11.73 15.62 14.35
C THR A 404 -12.66 16.82 14.23
N GLY A 405 -12.16 18.03 14.49
CA GLY A 405 -12.91 19.27 14.39
C GLY A 405 -11.99 20.49 14.42
N GLU A 406 -12.56 21.69 14.26
CA GLU A 406 -11.77 22.95 14.28
C GLU A 406 -10.94 23.15 15.56
N ASN A 407 -11.40 22.62 16.65
CA ASN A 407 -10.74 22.71 17.96
C ASN A 407 -10.90 21.40 18.73
N GLU A 408 -10.69 20.28 18.04
CA GLU A 408 -10.83 18.94 18.59
C GLU A 408 -9.92 17.96 17.84
N PHE A 409 -9.29 17.06 18.59
CA PHE A 409 -8.51 15.96 18.04
C PHE A 409 -8.65 14.70 18.90
N CYS A 410 -8.52 13.54 18.28
CA CYS A 410 -8.64 12.24 18.94
C CYS A 410 -7.40 11.39 18.72
N LEU A 411 -7.17 10.42 19.61
CA LEU A 411 -6.15 9.40 19.42
C LEU A 411 -6.46 8.59 18.14
N ALA A 412 -5.51 8.51 17.22
CA ALA A 412 -5.66 7.81 15.93
C ALA A 412 -5.43 6.29 16.03
N VAL A 413 -5.04 5.82 17.20
CA VAL A 413 -5.03 4.39 17.53
C VAL A 413 -6.30 4.09 18.30
N GLN A 414 -7.15 3.23 17.74
CA GLN A 414 -8.49 2.94 18.24
C GLN A 414 -8.57 1.48 18.72
N MET A 415 -9.61 1.15 19.47
CA MET A 415 -10.00 -0.24 19.65
C MET A 415 -11.12 -0.58 18.66
N PRO A 416 -11.15 -1.80 18.10
CA PRO A 416 -12.26 -2.23 17.27
C PRO A 416 -13.55 -2.32 18.09
N GLU A 417 -14.67 -2.03 17.42
CA GLU A 417 -16.00 -2.24 18.02
C GLU A 417 -16.37 -3.72 17.98
N GLY A 418 -16.94 -4.25 19.06
CA GLY A 418 -17.36 -5.63 19.19
C GLY A 418 -16.65 -6.40 20.31
N GLU A 419 -17.26 -7.50 20.74
CA GLU A 419 -16.66 -8.39 21.72
C GLU A 419 -15.76 -9.44 21.05
N GLY A 420 -14.61 -9.75 21.67
CA GLY A 420 -13.70 -10.80 21.23
C GLY A 420 -12.86 -10.44 19.99
N GLU A 421 -12.70 -9.15 19.68
CA GLU A 421 -11.84 -8.72 18.60
C GLU A 421 -10.37 -8.92 18.97
N ASP A 422 -9.67 -9.72 18.16
CA ASP A 422 -8.29 -10.15 18.40
C ASP A 422 -7.30 -9.69 17.30
N LEU A 423 -7.80 -9.04 16.22
CA LEU A 423 -6.97 -8.51 15.13
C LEU A 423 -6.46 -7.11 15.47
N ASN A 424 -5.19 -6.86 15.15
CA ASN A 424 -4.60 -5.52 15.17
C ASN A 424 -4.34 -5.06 13.73
N VAL A 425 -4.47 -3.76 13.46
CA VAL A 425 -4.24 -3.17 12.14
C VAL A 425 -3.38 -1.93 12.27
N ILE A 426 -2.28 -1.88 11.51
CA ILE A 426 -1.47 -0.68 11.32
C ILE A 426 -2.00 0.04 10.09
N GLY A 427 -2.76 1.11 10.31
CA GLY A 427 -3.39 1.91 9.27
C GLY A 427 -2.42 2.89 8.60
N ILE A 428 -2.88 3.54 7.54
CA ILE A 428 -2.03 4.39 6.68
C ILE A 428 -1.55 5.65 7.41
N LEU A 429 -2.29 6.18 8.40
CA LEU A 429 -1.87 7.33 9.19
C LEU A 429 -0.60 7.03 10.00
N ALA A 430 -0.43 5.80 10.48
CA ALA A 430 0.79 5.37 11.15
C ALA A 430 1.98 5.16 10.18
N GLN A 431 1.72 5.16 8.88
CA GLN A 431 2.71 4.93 7.83
C GLN A 431 3.11 6.22 7.10
N GLN A 432 2.51 7.37 7.44
CA GLN A 432 2.88 8.64 6.84
C GLN A 432 4.32 9.04 7.22
N ASN A 433 4.99 9.77 6.33
CA ASN A 433 6.41 10.13 6.41
C ASN A 433 7.36 8.92 6.35
N TYR A 434 6.89 7.80 5.77
CA TYR A 434 7.71 6.62 5.51
C TYR A 434 7.62 6.21 4.04
N ASN A 435 8.77 5.79 3.51
CA ASN A 435 8.78 4.87 2.39
C ASN A 435 8.65 3.45 2.95
N VAL A 436 7.51 2.81 2.67
CA VAL A 436 7.22 1.44 3.09
C VAL A 436 7.41 0.53 1.88
N ALA A 437 8.44 -0.31 1.90
CA ALA A 437 8.81 -1.15 0.77
C ALA A 437 8.62 -2.63 1.09
N TYR A 438 8.09 -3.37 0.13
CA TYR A 438 7.81 -4.80 0.21
C TYR A 438 8.71 -5.56 -0.75
N ASP A 439 9.40 -6.57 -0.24
CA ASP A 439 10.04 -7.63 -1.01
C ASP A 439 9.31 -8.94 -0.69
N LEU A 440 8.37 -9.33 -1.56
CA LEU A 440 7.52 -10.49 -1.35
C LEU A 440 8.31 -11.79 -1.49
N ALA A 441 9.36 -11.80 -2.34
CA ALA A 441 10.23 -12.95 -2.52
C ALA A 441 11.10 -13.19 -1.28
N ALA A 442 11.65 -12.12 -0.70
CA ALA A 442 12.42 -12.17 0.53
C ALA A 442 11.54 -12.28 1.79
N LYS A 443 10.21 -12.09 1.68
CA LYS A 443 9.26 -12.01 2.80
C LYS A 443 9.67 -10.97 3.83
N LYS A 444 9.89 -9.75 3.37
CA LYS A 444 10.34 -8.62 4.20
C LYS A 444 9.58 -7.35 3.85
N VAL A 445 9.39 -6.51 4.87
CA VAL A 445 8.96 -5.12 4.73
C VAL A 445 10.06 -4.23 5.29
N TYR A 446 10.28 -3.10 4.64
CA TYR A 446 11.28 -2.10 4.97
C TYR A 446 10.60 -0.79 5.29
N PHE A 447 11.07 -0.12 6.32
CA PHE A 447 10.57 1.17 6.75
C PHE A 447 11.72 2.18 6.74
N GLN A 448 11.58 3.21 5.92
CA GLN A 448 12.52 4.33 5.85
C GLN A 448 11.75 5.61 6.18
N TYR A 449 12.09 6.24 7.30
CA TYR A 449 11.54 7.56 7.61
C TYR A 449 12.16 8.59 6.68
N ILE A 450 11.36 9.20 5.81
CA ILE A 450 11.83 10.08 4.74
C ILE A 450 10.70 10.98 4.25
N ASP A 451 11.04 12.20 3.82
CA ASP A 451 10.15 12.99 2.99
C ASP A 451 10.08 12.39 1.58
N CYS A 452 8.87 12.16 1.08
CA CYS A 452 8.66 11.48 -0.21
C CYS A 452 9.22 12.26 -1.39
N GLU A 453 9.39 13.59 -1.29
CA GLU A 453 10.07 14.42 -2.29
C GLU A 453 11.49 13.90 -2.57
N LEU A 454 12.18 13.40 -1.54
CA LEU A 454 13.55 12.91 -1.66
C LEU A 454 13.67 11.57 -2.40
N LEU A 455 12.55 10.88 -2.66
CA LEU A 455 12.53 9.64 -3.44
C LEU A 455 12.41 9.87 -4.95
N GLU A 456 12.09 11.07 -5.39
CA GLU A 456 11.92 11.39 -6.82
C GLU A 456 13.25 11.44 -7.58
N ASN A 457 14.40 11.42 -6.89
CA ASN A 457 15.76 11.54 -7.44
C ASN A 457 16.50 10.19 -7.61
#